data_0d0349f86623ab26b47fd7bade45a824
#
_entry.id   0d0349f86623ab26b47fd7bade45a824
#
_cell.length_a   1.000
_cell.length_b   1.000
_cell.length_c   1.000
_cell.angle_alpha   90.00
_cell.angle_beta   90.00
_cell.angle_gamma   90.00
#
_symmetry.space_group_name_H-M   'P 1'
#
loop_
_entity.id
_entity.type
_entity.pdbx_description
1 polymer ?
#
loop_
_entity_poly.entity_id
_entity_poly.type
_entity_poly.pdbx_seq_one_letter_code
_entity_poly.pdbx_strand_id
1 'polypeptide(L)'
;MPRSTRRMLLILALLAVALPAGAWSHKEHIQLTRLAAGRLMADPNTPADMKAWLKSVSPQVLTMDEERQYLMSARVGPFPRGVEGLPYWAVVPDLVAMTDGPGDSGRKIQPFDVPERMLHFVDCEYFNKDIERRRYRHDLSNKPKLYAFPTGLNDPHPDDKNYKPWAKAGMLPFRVEQCYAQLVENLRKKRLTDKPGQFPRDEHAARWAGYLAHYVQDNCQPHHSTEDYKSRAYFAEKRTAPNVHWDMEGRLVDDDNNDYPELRSEFWTVFAKALDEVKDPIDTIDLRTATVEVALVSYDALPTIGLAAMKAYEQGGTPDKPEGGVKGFDAGKFFHAKGKYLGRERTVLEIKAHQMAWSVKRVEKLWLRAWEEAKAPVVEP
;
A
#
# COMPACT_ATOMS: atom_id res chain seq x y z
N MET A 1 10.06 -31.16 -39.16
CA MET A 1 10.27 -30.01 -38.26
C MET A 1 11.14 -30.42 -37.08
N PRO A 2 12.27 -29.78 -36.83
CA PRO A 2 13.21 -30.23 -35.80
C PRO A 2 12.66 -30.00 -34.41
N ARG A 3 12.93 -30.95 -33.52
CA ARG A 3 12.50 -30.96 -32.11
C ARG A 3 12.96 -29.77 -31.24
N SER A 4 13.85 -28.92 -31.75
CA SER A 4 14.36 -27.73 -31.09
C SER A 4 13.35 -26.58 -31.01
N THR A 5 12.49 -26.42 -31.99
CA THR A 5 11.50 -25.33 -32.09
C THR A 5 10.33 -25.48 -31.07
N ARG A 6 10.02 -26.72 -30.68
CA ARG A 6 8.97 -26.97 -29.66
C ARG A 6 9.40 -26.65 -28.23
N ARG A 7 10.70 -26.75 -27.94
CA ARG A 7 11.22 -26.39 -26.61
C ARG A 7 11.33 -24.88 -26.36
N MET A 8 11.55 -24.12 -27.43
CA MET A 8 11.63 -22.67 -27.35
C MET A 8 10.26 -22.01 -27.18
N LEU A 9 9.20 -22.60 -27.73
CA LEU A 9 7.82 -22.12 -27.54
C LEU A 9 7.27 -22.43 -26.12
N LEU A 10 7.74 -23.52 -25.50
CA LEU A 10 7.36 -23.83 -24.11
C LEU A 10 8.04 -22.91 -23.05
N ILE A 11 9.21 -22.37 -23.35
CA ILE A 11 9.93 -21.45 -22.47
C ILE A 11 9.33 -20.03 -22.54
N LEU A 12 8.79 -19.63 -23.68
CA LEU A 12 8.09 -18.34 -23.82
C LEU A 12 6.68 -18.34 -23.22
N ALA A 13 6.04 -19.50 -23.06
CA ALA A 13 4.72 -19.61 -22.43
C ALA A 13 4.79 -19.65 -20.87
N LEU A 14 5.98 -19.89 -20.31
CA LEU A 14 6.20 -19.93 -18.85
C LEU A 14 6.64 -18.57 -18.26
N LEU A 15 6.84 -17.55 -19.10
CA LEU A 15 7.18 -16.18 -18.70
C LEU A 15 5.98 -15.24 -18.53
N ALA A 16 4.75 -15.77 -18.62
CA ALA A 16 3.58 -15.12 -18.03
C ALA A 16 3.57 -15.39 -16.52
N VAL A 17 4.70 -15.12 -15.86
CA VAL A 17 4.84 -15.16 -14.40
C VAL A 17 4.01 -14.03 -13.84
N ALA A 18 3.08 -14.39 -12.97
CA ALA A 18 2.38 -13.48 -12.11
C ALA A 18 3.30 -12.34 -11.68
N LEU A 19 3.01 -11.13 -12.12
CA LEU A 19 3.59 -9.94 -11.55
C LEU A 19 3.34 -10.05 -10.03
N PRO A 20 4.36 -9.89 -9.19
CA PRO A 20 4.14 -9.84 -7.76
C PRO A 20 3.07 -8.78 -7.50
N ALA A 21 2.15 -9.06 -6.61
CA ALA A 21 1.22 -8.07 -6.12
C ALA A 21 2.09 -6.99 -5.45
N GLY A 22 2.32 -5.89 -6.16
CA GLY A 22 2.78 -4.65 -5.56
C GLY A 22 1.62 -4.12 -4.69
N ALA A 23 1.92 -3.34 -3.72
CA ALA A 23 1.04 -2.45 -2.99
C ALA A 23 0.31 -1.48 -3.95
N TRP A 24 -0.17 -0.32 -3.49
CA TRP A 24 -0.60 0.73 -4.44
C TRP A 24 0.38 0.83 -5.60
N SER A 25 -0.10 1.04 -6.81
CA SER A 25 0.78 1.10 -7.99
C SER A 25 1.90 2.13 -7.80
N HIS A 26 3.00 1.97 -8.52
CA HIS A 26 4.12 2.92 -8.45
C HIS A 26 3.68 4.38 -8.67
N LYS A 27 2.73 4.61 -9.58
CA LYS A 27 2.13 5.93 -9.80
C LYS A 27 1.43 6.45 -8.54
N GLU A 28 0.65 5.60 -7.91
CA GLU A 28 -0.08 5.97 -6.72
C GLU A 28 0.86 6.31 -5.57
N HIS A 29 1.89 5.51 -5.32
CA HIS A 29 2.91 5.82 -4.30
C HIS A 29 3.59 7.17 -4.55
N ILE A 30 3.98 7.45 -5.79
CA ILE A 30 4.60 8.73 -6.16
C ILE A 30 3.67 9.88 -5.83
N GLN A 31 2.41 9.79 -6.25
CA GLN A 31 1.45 10.88 -6.10
C GLN A 31 1.03 11.11 -4.66
N LEU A 32 0.69 10.05 -3.94
CA LEU A 32 0.30 10.15 -2.54
C LEU A 32 1.42 10.77 -1.71
N THR A 33 2.68 10.42 -2.01
CA THR A 33 3.86 10.98 -1.36
C THR A 33 4.07 12.46 -1.71
N ARG A 34 3.90 12.84 -2.99
CA ARG A 34 3.95 14.25 -3.43
C ARG A 34 2.84 15.07 -2.80
N LEU A 35 1.62 14.53 -2.75
CA LEU A 35 0.49 15.20 -2.13
C LEU A 35 0.73 15.43 -0.65
N ALA A 36 1.24 14.44 0.09
CA ALA A 36 1.57 14.61 1.51
C ALA A 36 2.63 15.71 1.71
N ALA A 37 3.70 15.72 0.91
CA ALA A 37 4.73 16.74 0.98
C ALA A 37 4.19 18.13 0.61
N GLY A 38 3.41 18.25 -0.48
CA GLY A 38 2.82 19.49 -0.94
C GLY A 38 1.85 20.10 0.06
N ARG A 39 1.01 19.27 0.66
CA ARG A 39 0.03 19.71 1.67
C ARG A 39 0.72 20.19 2.94
N LEU A 40 1.77 19.49 3.42
CA LEU A 40 2.57 19.96 4.55
C LEU A 40 3.30 21.27 4.24
N MET A 41 3.81 21.46 3.03
CA MET A 41 4.41 22.72 2.65
C MET A 41 3.41 23.88 2.57
N ALA A 42 2.17 23.61 2.19
CA ALA A 42 1.09 24.57 2.13
C ALA A 42 0.46 24.90 3.49
N ASP A 43 0.48 23.95 4.43
CA ASP A 43 -0.13 24.13 5.76
C ASP A 43 0.64 25.19 6.58
N PRO A 44 -0.01 26.29 7.01
CA PRO A 44 0.63 27.33 7.82
C PRO A 44 1.20 26.81 9.14
N ASN A 45 0.66 25.73 9.68
CA ASN A 45 1.09 25.15 10.97
C ASN A 45 2.33 24.27 10.85
N THR A 46 2.72 23.86 9.67
CA THR A 46 3.95 23.09 9.46
C THR A 46 5.18 23.94 9.76
N PRO A 47 6.13 23.47 10.60
CA PRO A 47 7.34 24.21 10.93
C PRO A 47 8.12 24.67 9.69
N ALA A 48 8.64 25.90 9.71
CA ALA A 48 9.32 26.51 8.56
C ALA A 48 10.59 25.71 8.15
N ASP A 49 11.31 25.17 9.12
CA ASP A 49 12.48 24.33 8.92
C ASP A 49 12.11 22.97 8.26
N MET A 50 10.97 22.40 8.63
CA MET A 50 10.44 21.22 7.97
C MET A 50 10.01 21.51 6.52
N LYS A 51 9.34 22.64 6.28
CA LYS A 51 9.00 23.07 4.91
C LYS A 51 10.24 23.23 4.02
N ALA A 52 11.28 23.83 4.56
CA ALA A 52 12.56 23.99 3.86
C ALA A 52 13.19 22.63 3.52
N TRP A 53 13.17 21.69 4.48
CA TRP A 53 13.63 20.32 4.26
C TRP A 53 12.80 19.60 3.20
N LEU A 54 11.45 19.59 3.32
CA LEU A 54 10.56 18.97 2.34
C LEU A 54 10.83 19.51 0.93
N LYS A 55 11.00 20.82 0.79
CA LYS A 55 11.33 21.45 -0.49
C LYS A 55 12.66 20.96 -1.06
N SER A 56 13.67 20.70 -0.20
CA SER A 56 14.99 20.23 -0.63
C SER A 56 15.01 18.78 -1.07
N VAL A 57 14.13 17.93 -0.49
CA VAL A 57 14.10 16.48 -0.75
C VAL A 57 12.91 16.03 -1.62
N SER A 58 12.04 16.94 -2.01
CA SER A 58 10.93 16.72 -2.93
C SER A 58 10.89 17.82 -3.98
N PRO A 59 11.88 17.88 -4.89
CA PRO A 59 12.04 18.97 -5.83
C PRO A 59 10.91 19.06 -6.86
N GLN A 60 10.14 18.01 -7.04
CA GLN A 60 9.04 17.89 -7.99
C GLN A 60 7.68 17.90 -7.28
N VAL A 61 7.49 18.82 -6.33
CA VAL A 61 6.15 19.01 -5.76
C VAL A 61 5.26 19.65 -6.82
N LEU A 62 4.18 18.96 -7.11
CA LEU A 62 3.19 19.41 -8.07
C LEU A 62 2.02 20.07 -7.33
N THR A 63 1.41 21.05 -7.97
CA THR A 63 0.09 21.55 -7.55
C THR A 63 -0.96 20.46 -7.74
N MET A 64 -2.15 20.63 -7.15
CA MET A 64 -3.25 19.67 -7.35
C MET A 64 -3.63 19.52 -8.84
N ASP A 65 -3.55 20.59 -9.62
CA ASP A 65 -3.83 20.53 -11.06
C ASP A 65 -2.74 19.79 -11.83
N GLU A 66 -1.49 20.00 -11.48
CA GLU A 66 -0.36 19.27 -12.07
C GLU A 66 -0.40 17.79 -11.69
N GLU A 67 -0.72 17.44 -10.44
CA GLU A 67 -0.93 16.05 -10.04
C GLU A 67 -2.10 15.42 -10.81
N ARG A 68 -3.20 16.14 -10.99
CA ARG A 68 -4.30 15.67 -11.83
C ARG A 68 -3.85 15.41 -13.26
N GLN A 69 -3.11 16.33 -13.87
CA GLN A 69 -2.56 16.14 -15.20
C GLN A 69 -1.60 14.98 -15.28
N TYR A 70 -0.76 14.80 -14.25
CA TYR A 70 0.15 13.66 -14.14
C TYR A 70 -0.62 12.34 -14.07
N LEU A 71 -1.69 12.27 -13.25
CA LEU A 71 -2.58 11.10 -13.17
C LEU A 71 -3.26 10.79 -14.50
N MET A 72 -3.71 11.83 -15.19
CA MET A 72 -4.40 11.71 -16.47
C MET A 72 -3.44 11.45 -17.63
N SER A 73 -2.12 11.64 -17.43
CA SER A 73 -1.13 11.38 -18.47
C SER A 73 -0.89 9.87 -18.63
N ALA A 74 -1.08 9.39 -19.84
CA ALA A 74 -1.02 7.96 -20.16
C ALA A 74 0.40 7.34 -20.18
N ARG A 75 1.44 8.03 -19.71
CA ARG A 75 2.81 7.57 -19.94
C ARG A 75 3.76 7.78 -18.76
N VAL A 76 3.43 7.21 -17.63
CA VAL A 76 4.45 6.92 -16.63
C VAL A 76 4.65 5.42 -16.65
N GLY A 77 5.66 4.97 -17.40
CA GLY A 77 5.99 3.54 -17.47
C GLY A 77 6.32 2.95 -16.08
N PRO A 78 6.45 1.63 -15.97
CA PRO A 78 6.62 0.93 -14.69
C PRO A 78 7.83 1.41 -13.88
N PHE A 79 8.74 2.11 -14.51
CA PHE A 79 9.87 2.75 -13.83
C PHE A 79 9.71 4.28 -13.95
N PRO A 80 9.56 4.99 -12.82
CA PRO A 80 9.35 6.43 -12.83
C PRO A 80 10.63 7.18 -13.22
N ARG A 81 10.94 7.21 -14.49
CA ARG A 81 12.08 7.98 -15.01
C ARG A 81 11.86 9.45 -14.71
N GLY A 82 12.87 10.09 -14.11
CA GLY A 82 12.80 11.51 -13.77
C GLY A 82 12.07 11.81 -12.47
N VAL A 83 11.72 10.82 -11.67
CA VAL A 83 11.24 11.02 -10.30
C VAL A 83 12.42 10.95 -9.35
N GLU A 84 12.56 11.96 -8.50
CA GLU A 84 13.69 12.10 -7.57
C GLU A 84 13.20 12.38 -6.14
N GLY A 85 14.07 12.15 -5.17
CA GLY A 85 13.82 12.48 -3.77
C GLY A 85 12.76 11.59 -3.11
N LEU A 86 11.92 12.18 -2.26
CA LEU A 86 10.88 11.46 -1.49
C LEU A 86 9.97 10.57 -2.35
N PRO A 87 9.42 11.03 -3.49
CA PRO A 87 8.55 10.20 -4.31
C PRO A 87 9.26 8.98 -4.91
N TYR A 88 10.54 9.10 -5.26
CA TYR A 88 11.35 7.98 -5.72
C TYR A 88 11.54 6.94 -4.61
N TRP A 89 11.91 7.39 -3.41
CA TRP A 89 12.10 6.49 -2.29
C TRP A 89 10.82 5.77 -1.87
N ALA A 90 9.65 6.37 -2.14
CA ALA A 90 8.36 5.71 -1.89
C ALA A 90 8.06 4.55 -2.86
N VAL A 91 8.80 4.39 -3.96
CA VAL A 91 8.63 3.27 -4.91
C VAL A 91 9.68 2.19 -4.71
N VAL A 92 10.81 2.52 -4.12
CA VAL A 92 11.94 1.58 -3.98
C VAL A 92 11.58 0.26 -3.29
N PRO A 93 10.73 0.20 -2.24
CA PRO A 93 10.35 -1.07 -1.65
C PRO A 93 9.72 -2.03 -2.65
N ASP A 94 8.81 -1.57 -3.51
CA ASP A 94 8.21 -2.37 -4.57
C ASP A 94 9.24 -2.85 -5.59
N LEU A 95 10.15 -1.97 -6.00
CA LEU A 95 11.21 -2.35 -6.94
C LEU A 95 12.11 -3.45 -6.36
N VAL A 96 12.38 -3.43 -5.06
CA VAL A 96 13.11 -4.50 -4.37
C VAL A 96 12.27 -5.78 -4.30
N ALA A 97 10.99 -5.68 -3.94
CA ALA A 97 10.08 -6.81 -3.86
C ALA A 97 9.91 -7.51 -5.23
N MET A 98 9.89 -6.74 -6.33
CA MET A 98 9.82 -7.27 -7.69
C MET A 98 11.06 -8.02 -8.13
N THR A 99 12.24 -7.64 -7.61
CA THR A 99 13.51 -8.32 -7.92
C THR A 99 13.72 -9.58 -7.09
N ASP A 100 12.94 -9.75 -6.02
CA ASP A 100 12.96 -10.96 -5.21
C ASP A 100 12.36 -12.12 -5.99
N GLY A 101 13.02 -13.28 -5.93
CA GLY A 101 12.53 -14.49 -6.58
C GLY A 101 11.19 -14.96 -6.00
N PRO A 102 10.50 -15.89 -6.70
CA PRO A 102 9.25 -16.46 -6.22
C PRO A 102 9.46 -17.24 -4.91
N GLY A 103 8.48 -17.18 -4.02
CA GLY A 103 8.51 -17.89 -2.75
C GLY A 103 9.37 -17.20 -1.68
N ASP A 104 9.93 -17.98 -0.76
CA ASP A 104 10.75 -17.49 0.35
C ASP A 104 12.24 -17.33 -0.02
N SER A 105 12.58 -17.41 -1.30
CA SER A 105 13.96 -17.39 -1.82
C SER A 105 14.53 -16.00 -2.08
N GLY A 106 13.73 -14.95 -1.91
CA GLY A 106 14.15 -13.58 -2.16
C GLY A 106 15.21 -13.08 -1.18
N ARG A 107 15.83 -11.93 -1.51
CA ARG A 107 16.78 -11.25 -0.62
C ARG A 107 16.10 -10.92 0.72
N LYS A 108 16.69 -11.41 1.80
CA LYS A 108 16.17 -11.17 3.14
C LYS A 108 16.56 -9.80 3.67
N ILE A 109 15.59 -9.10 4.21
CA ILE A 109 15.76 -7.76 4.77
C ILE A 109 16.03 -7.87 6.27
N GLN A 110 17.15 -7.30 6.67
CA GLN A 110 17.53 -7.26 8.08
C GLN A 110 16.83 -6.09 8.81
N PRO A 111 16.48 -6.22 10.08
CA PRO A 111 16.73 -7.37 10.98
C PRO A 111 15.69 -8.50 10.90
N PHE A 112 14.70 -8.41 10.03
CA PHE A 112 13.54 -9.31 10.01
C PHE A 112 13.82 -10.70 9.42
N ASP A 113 14.91 -10.82 8.66
CA ASP A 113 15.30 -12.05 7.96
C ASP A 113 14.18 -12.63 7.04
N VAL A 114 13.36 -11.74 6.48
CA VAL A 114 12.28 -12.07 5.54
C VAL A 114 12.46 -11.34 4.22
N PRO A 115 11.90 -11.86 3.09
CA PRO A 115 11.88 -11.15 1.82
C PRO A 115 11.13 -9.82 1.90
N GLU A 116 11.50 -8.83 1.09
CA GLU A 116 10.88 -7.50 1.09
C GLU A 116 9.35 -7.56 0.98
N ARG A 117 8.81 -8.43 0.12
CA ARG A 117 7.36 -8.59 -0.06
C ARG A 117 6.60 -8.90 1.23
N MET A 118 7.26 -9.52 2.24
CA MET A 118 6.64 -9.82 3.54
C MET A 118 6.45 -8.57 4.42
N LEU A 119 7.06 -7.46 4.03
CA LEU A 119 7.02 -6.20 4.76
C LEU A 119 5.85 -5.29 4.31
N HIS A 120 5.15 -5.64 3.22
CA HIS A 120 4.11 -4.83 2.60
C HIS A 120 2.71 -5.06 3.16
N PHE A 121 2.49 -6.13 3.91
CA PHE A 121 1.16 -6.52 4.36
C PHE A 121 1.13 -7.03 5.80
N VAL A 122 -0.07 -7.12 6.34
CA VAL A 122 -0.37 -7.77 7.61
C VAL A 122 -1.73 -8.44 7.52
N ASP A 123 -1.76 -9.77 7.57
CA ASP A 123 -2.98 -10.56 7.48
C ASP A 123 -3.77 -10.48 8.79
N CYS A 124 -4.85 -9.71 8.80
CA CYS A 124 -5.67 -9.46 9.99
C CYS A 124 -6.27 -10.75 10.57
N GLU A 125 -6.41 -11.80 9.78
CA GLU A 125 -6.88 -13.10 10.21
C GLU A 125 -6.00 -13.72 11.29
N TYR A 126 -4.72 -13.33 11.37
CA TYR A 126 -3.79 -13.79 12.42
C TYR A 126 -4.01 -13.09 13.77
N PHE A 127 -4.68 -11.97 13.78
CA PHE A 127 -4.94 -11.21 15.01
C PHE A 127 -6.29 -11.51 15.65
N ASN A 128 -7.15 -12.28 14.97
CA ASN A 128 -8.42 -12.69 15.54
C ASN A 128 -8.97 -13.97 14.87
N LYS A 129 -9.13 -15.05 15.63
CA LYS A 129 -9.76 -16.29 15.16
C LYS A 129 -11.16 -16.08 14.59
N ASP A 130 -11.89 -15.09 15.10
CA ASP A 130 -13.23 -14.80 14.63
C ASP A 130 -13.25 -14.05 13.29
N ILE A 131 -12.15 -13.40 12.90
CA ILE A 131 -12.03 -12.75 11.58
C ILE A 131 -12.11 -13.80 10.46
N GLU A 132 -11.47 -14.95 10.61
CA GLU A 132 -11.54 -16.02 9.61
C GLU A 132 -12.98 -16.46 9.34
N ARG A 133 -13.80 -16.53 10.39
CA ARG A 133 -15.24 -16.83 10.28
C ARG A 133 -16.05 -15.65 9.75
N ARG A 134 -15.55 -14.42 9.88
CA ARG A 134 -16.20 -13.17 9.49
C ARG A 134 -15.65 -12.59 8.19
N ARG A 135 -14.69 -13.24 7.56
CA ARG A 135 -13.92 -12.83 6.39
C ARG A 135 -14.74 -12.08 5.32
N TYR A 136 -16.02 -12.27 5.31
CA TYR A 136 -16.97 -11.67 4.36
C TYR A 136 -18.24 -11.15 5.02
N ARG A 137 -18.21 -10.94 6.33
CA ARG A 137 -19.33 -10.35 7.05
C ARG A 137 -19.01 -8.88 7.37
N HIS A 138 -19.97 -8.01 7.13
CA HIS A 138 -19.89 -6.57 7.37
C HIS A 138 -19.83 -6.15 8.85
N ASP A 139 -19.60 -7.07 9.76
CA ASP A 139 -19.68 -6.81 11.18
C ASP A 139 -18.31 -6.91 11.85
N LEU A 140 -17.59 -5.78 11.84
CA LEU A 140 -16.43 -5.52 12.69
C LEU A 140 -16.82 -4.81 13.99
N SER A 141 -18.10 -4.87 14.41
CA SER A 141 -18.61 -4.18 15.60
C SER A 141 -17.93 -4.62 16.90
N ASN A 142 -17.35 -5.80 16.92
CA ASN A 142 -16.47 -6.24 18.00
C ASN A 142 -15.03 -6.02 17.59
N LYS A 143 -14.39 -4.96 18.11
CA LYS A 143 -12.95 -4.77 17.95
C LYS A 143 -12.24 -6.08 18.30
N PRO A 144 -11.45 -6.66 17.39
CA PRO A 144 -10.71 -7.86 17.70
C PRO A 144 -9.78 -7.62 18.87
N LYS A 145 -9.65 -8.59 19.77
CA LYS A 145 -8.55 -8.57 20.72
C LYS A 145 -7.27 -8.65 19.91
N LEU A 146 -6.50 -7.57 19.92
CA LEU A 146 -5.16 -7.59 19.38
C LEU A 146 -4.34 -8.54 20.24
N TYR A 147 -3.79 -9.57 19.62
CA TYR A 147 -2.82 -10.41 20.29
C TYR A 147 -1.54 -9.62 20.54
N ALA A 148 -0.87 -9.92 21.63
CA ALA A 148 0.45 -9.34 21.90
C ALA A 148 1.40 -9.68 20.75
N PHE A 149 2.21 -8.70 20.33
CA PHE A 149 3.24 -8.94 19.34
C PHE A 149 4.24 -9.98 19.87
N PRO A 150 4.72 -10.88 19.01
CA PRO A 150 5.63 -11.94 19.41
C PRO A 150 6.98 -11.35 19.83
N THR A 151 7.63 -12.00 20.76
CA THR A 151 9.02 -11.73 21.12
C THR A 151 9.99 -12.27 20.08
N GLY A 152 9.57 -13.29 19.31
CA GLY A 152 10.32 -13.88 18.20
C GLY A 152 9.47 -13.97 16.93
N LEU A 153 10.04 -13.57 15.79
CA LEU A 153 9.33 -13.51 14.51
C LEU A 153 8.90 -14.87 13.95
N ASN A 154 9.51 -15.95 14.44
CA ASN A 154 9.22 -17.32 14.05
C ASN A 154 8.39 -18.07 15.10
N ASP A 155 7.98 -17.39 16.17
CA ASP A 155 7.15 -18.00 17.19
C ASP A 155 5.76 -18.32 16.64
N PRO A 156 5.17 -19.46 17.04
CA PRO A 156 3.79 -19.75 16.68
C PRO A 156 2.85 -18.72 17.31
N HIS A 157 1.68 -18.55 16.71
CA HIS A 157 0.64 -17.71 17.27
C HIS A 157 0.36 -18.14 18.74
N PRO A 158 0.33 -17.20 19.70
CA PRO A 158 0.28 -17.54 21.13
C PRO A 158 -0.94 -18.37 21.53
N ASP A 159 -2.06 -18.18 20.83
CA ASP A 159 -3.33 -18.84 21.16
C ASP A 159 -3.68 -20.02 20.25
N ASP A 160 -2.89 -20.28 19.22
CA ASP A 160 -3.10 -21.38 18.30
C ASP A 160 -1.79 -21.94 17.76
N LYS A 161 -1.37 -23.06 18.31
CA LYS A 161 -0.14 -23.76 17.89
C LYS A 161 -0.17 -24.27 16.44
N ASN A 162 -1.33 -24.29 15.81
CA ASN A 162 -1.50 -24.69 14.42
C ASN A 162 -1.37 -23.53 13.46
N TYR A 163 -1.35 -22.29 13.96
CA TYR A 163 -1.12 -21.11 13.12
C TYR A 163 0.34 -21.04 12.64
N LYS A 164 0.49 -20.50 11.45
CA LYS A 164 1.80 -20.23 10.87
C LYS A 164 2.60 -19.26 11.73
N PRO A 165 3.94 -19.27 11.66
CA PRO A 165 4.77 -18.27 12.32
C PRO A 165 4.37 -16.84 11.93
N TRP A 166 4.51 -15.92 12.87
CA TRP A 166 4.21 -14.49 12.67
C TRP A 166 4.85 -13.91 11.40
N ALA A 167 6.08 -14.31 11.07
CA ALA A 167 6.75 -13.91 9.85
C ALA A 167 5.92 -14.18 8.57
N LYS A 168 4.98 -15.11 8.62
CA LYS A 168 4.07 -15.44 7.50
C LYS A 168 2.77 -14.63 7.51
N ALA A 169 2.43 -14.01 8.64
CA ALA A 169 1.29 -13.10 8.75
C ALA A 169 1.56 -11.73 8.14
N GLY A 170 2.78 -11.49 7.68
CA GLY A 170 3.23 -10.18 7.22
C GLY A 170 3.88 -9.35 8.33
N MET A 171 4.85 -8.56 7.94
CA MET A 171 5.72 -7.83 8.85
C MET A 171 5.54 -6.30 8.77
N LEU A 172 4.47 -5.85 8.15
CA LEU A 172 4.18 -4.43 7.95
C LEU A 172 4.22 -3.61 9.25
N PRO A 173 3.64 -4.06 10.39
CA PRO A 173 3.69 -3.28 11.63
C PRO A 173 5.12 -3.02 12.13
N PHE A 174 5.98 -4.00 12.00
CA PHE A 174 7.39 -3.89 12.40
C PHE A 174 8.19 -3.01 11.43
N ARG A 175 7.85 -3.07 10.15
CA ARG A 175 8.52 -2.26 9.13
C ARG A 175 8.16 -0.78 9.25
N VAL A 176 6.91 -0.45 9.50
CA VAL A 176 6.46 0.92 9.76
C VAL A 176 7.20 1.50 10.97
N GLU A 177 7.27 0.75 12.08
CA GLU A 177 8.02 1.16 13.26
C GLU A 177 9.52 1.39 12.96
N GLN A 178 10.16 0.46 12.24
CA GLN A 178 11.56 0.59 11.84
C GLN A 178 11.79 1.83 10.98
N CYS A 179 10.96 2.03 9.95
CA CYS A 179 11.12 3.18 9.06
C CYS A 179 10.94 4.50 9.80
N TYR A 180 9.97 4.55 10.72
CA TYR A 180 9.75 5.72 11.57
C TYR A 180 10.94 6.00 12.48
N ALA A 181 11.43 5.00 13.21
CA ALA A 181 12.59 5.15 14.10
C ALA A 181 13.83 5.61 13.34
N GLN A 182 14.08 5.05 12.17
CA GLN A 182 15.18 5.45 11.30
C GLN A 182 15.00 6.87 10.76
N LEU A 183 13.77 7.28 10.44
CA LEU A 183 13.49 8.66 10.04
C LEU A 183 13.82 9.64 11.18
N VAL A 184 13.31 9.39 12.39
CA VAL A 184 13.59 10.22 13.58
C VAL A 184 15.10 10.32 13.82
N GLU A 185 15.83 9.21 13.80
CA GLU A 185 17.27 9.18 14.02
C GLU A 185 18.02 10.02 12.97
N ASN A 186 17.68 9.86 11.69
CA ASN A 186 18.37 10.58 10.62
C ASN A 186 18.02 12.08 10.60
N LEU A 187 16.79 12.46 10.94
CA LEU A 187 16.40 13.85 11.12
C LEU A 187 17.16 14.50 12.31
N ARG A 188 17.34 13.75 13.41
CA ARG A 188 18.09 14.20 14.59
C ARG A 188 19.59 14.43 14.27
N LYS A 189 20.20 13.48 13.58
CA LYS A 189 21.60 13.58 13.13
C LYS A 189 21.84 14.78 12.22
N LYS A 190 20.94 15.09 11.33
CA LYS A 190 21.02 16.28 10.49
C LYS A 190 21.13 17.56 11.33
N ARG A 191 20.31 17.68 12.37
CA ARG A 191 20.27 18.88 13.23
C ARG A 191 21.54 19.06 14.06
N LEU A 192 22.20 17.97 14.44
CA LEU A 192 23.45 17.99 15.21
C LEU A 192 24.68 18.35 14.36
N THR A 193 24.57 18.28 13.04
CA THR A 193 25.72 18.38 12.13
C THR A 193 25.57 19.44 11.06
N ASP A 194 24.80 20.50 11.30
CA ASP A 194 24.62 21.64 10.40
C ASP A 194 25.93 22.41 10.10
N LYS A 195 26.94 21.70 9.62
CA LYS A 195 28.13 22.32 9.03
C LYS A 195 27.91 22.49 7.53
N PRO A 196 27.92 23.70 7.00
CA PRO A 196 27.83 23.93 5.56
C PRO A 196 28.85 23.07 4.79
N GLY A 197 28.39 22.34 3.80
CA GLY A 197 29.26 21.53 2.91
C GLY A 197 29.43 20.06 3.31
N GLN A 198 28.84 19.56 4.37
CA GLN A 198 28.81 18.10 4.63
C GLN A 198 27.58 17.46 4.03
N PHE A 199 27.78 16.74 2.97
CA PHE A 199 26.83 15.90 2.25
C PHE A 199 26.68 14.53 2.94
N PRO A 200 25.63 13.79 2.81
CA PRO A 200 24.22 13.91 2.39
C PRO A 200 23.26 13.23 3.38
N ARG A 201 23.14 13.72 4.58
CA ARG A 201 22.24 13.15 5.60
C ARG A 201 20.75 13.41 5.26
N ASP A 202 20.50 14.43 4.47
CA ASP A 202 19.18 14.72 3.93
C ASP A 202 18.65 13.58 3.07
N GLU A 203 19.51 12.95 2.27
CA GLU A 203 19.14 11.81 1.44
C GLU A 203 18.76 10.58 2.29
N HIS A 204 19.46 10.32 3.39
CA HIS A 204 19.08 9.22 4.29
C HIS A 204 17.75 9.48 4.99
N ALA A 205 17.49 10.70 5.45
CA ALA A 205 16.20 11.07 6.03
C ALA A 205 15.09 10.98 4.96
N ALA A 206 15.32 11.48 3.75
CA ALA A 206 14.39 11.39 2.63
C ALA A 206 14.08 9.93 2.26
N ARG A 207 15.09 9.06 2.23
CA ARG A 207 14.90 7.64 1.96
C ARG A 207 13.97 6.99 3.00
N TRP A 208 14.22 7.21 4.29
CA TRP A 208 13.39 6.62 5.34
C TRP A 208 11.98 7.25 5.40
N ALA A 209 11.86 8.54 5.06
CA ALA A 209 10.56 9.18 4.92
C ALA A 209 9.77 8.61 3.73
N GLY A 210 10.42 8.39 2.59
CA GLY A 210 9.81 7.74 1.43
C GLY A 210 9.40 6.30 1.72
N TYR A 211 10.28 5.51 2.34
CA TYR A 211 9.94 4.13 2.77
C TYR A 211 8.77 4.12 3.76
N LEU A 212 8.77 5.02 4.74
CA LEU A 212 7.66 5.13 5.67
C LEU A 212 6.35 5.47 4.94
N ALA A 213 6.39 6.42 3.99
CA ALA A 213 5.23 6.77 3.18
C ALA A 213 4.70 5.55 2.42
N HIS A 214 5.57 4.78 1.76
CA HIS A 214 5.21 3.55 1.06
C HIS A 214 4.41 2.59 1.94
N TYR A 215 5.00 2.15 3.06
CA TYR A 215 4.37 1.15 3.93
C TYR A 215 3.10 1.67 4.63
N VAL A 216 3.02 2.97 4.90
CA VAL A 216 1.79 3.59 5.42
C VAL A 216 0.69 3.61 4.36
N GLN A 217 1.05 3.83 3.10
CA GLN A 217 0.12 3.78 1.99
C GLN A 217 -0.38 2.35 1.76
N ASP A 218 0.51 1.35 1.79
CA ASP A 218 0.16 -0.06 1.73
C ASP A 218 -0.82 -0.47 2.83
N ASN A 219 -0.56 0.00 4.03
CA ASN A 219 -1.42 -0.30 5.18
C ASN A 219 -2.87 0.19 5.00
N CYS A 220 -3.08 1.23 4.19
CA CYS A 220 -4.40 1.72 3.84
C CYS A 220 -5.03 0.98 2.65
N GLN A 221 -4.32 0.07 2.00
CA GLN A 221 -4.84 -0.72 0.89
C GLN A 221 -5.55 -1.98 1.43
N PRO A 222 -6.84 -2.19 1.11
CA PRO A 222 -7.63 -3.27 1.70
C PRO A 222 -7.05 -4.68 1.53
N HIS A 223 -6.49 -4.99 0.36
CA HIS A 223 -5.94 -6.32 0.09
C HIS A 223 -4.60 -6.59 0.78
N HIS A 224 -3.94 -5.56 1.35
CA HIS A 224 -2.77 -5.71 2.20
C HIS A 224 -3.11 -6.05 3.66
N SER A 225 -4.38 -6.22 3.96
CA SER A 225 -4.87 -6.59 5.29
C SER A 225 -5.41 -8.01 5.39
N THR A 226 -5.25 -8.83 4.35
CA THR A 226 -5.87 -10.17 4.26
C THR A 226 -4.99 -11.19 3.54
N GLU A 227 -4.99 -12.43 4.04
CA GLU A 227 -4.40 -13.58 3.35
C GLU A 227 -5.04 -13.85 1.97
N ASP A 228 -6.33 -13.49 1.80
CA ASP A 228 -7.03 -13.60 0.52
C ASP A 228 -6.88 -12.33 -0.34
N TYR A 229 -5.64 -11.91 -0.57
CA TYR A 229 -5.30 -10.68 -1.29
C TYR A 229 -5.84 -10.59 -2.74
N LYS A 230 -6.43 -11.65 -3.28
CA LYS A 230 -7.11 -11.66 -4.59
C LYS A 230 -8.63 -11.75 -4.51
N SER A 231 -9.20 -11.73 -3.30
CA SER A 231 -10.64 -11.92 -3.08
C SER A 231 -11.19 -13.21 -3.72
N ARG A 232 -10.38 -14.28 -3.71
CA ARG A 232 -10.69 -15.56 -4.36
C ARG A 232 -11.94 -16.23 -3.80
N ALA A 233 -12.27 -15.95 -2.55
CA ALA A 233 -13.44 -16.53 -1.90
C ALA A 233 -14.76 -16.11 -2.55
N TYR A 234 -14.77 -15.04 -3.33
CA TYR A 234 -15.95 -14.58 -4.05
C TYR A 234 -16.15 -15.29 -5.40
N PHE A 235 -15.22 -16.10 -5.85
CA PHE A 235 -15.29 -16.78 -7.12
C PHE A 235 -15.42 -18.29 -6.93
N ALA A 236 -16.28 -18.92 -7.75
CA ALA A 236 -16.52 -20.36 -7.69
C ALA A 236 -15.24 -21.16 -7.94
N GLU A 237 -14.41 -20.70 -8.88
CA GLU A 237 -13.13 -21.31 -9.24
C GLU A 237 -11.98 -20.45 -8.71
N LYS A 238 -11.45 -20.82 -7.54
CA LYS A 238 -10.39 -20.05 -6.86
C LYS A 238 -9.07 -19.94 -7.63
N ARG A 239 -8.78 -20.92 -8.50
CA ARG A 239 -7.52 -20.92 -9.27
C ARG A 239 -7.53 -19.91 -10.41
N THR A 240 -8.70 -19.68 -10.99
CA THR A 240 -8.91 -18.76 -12.12
C THR A 240 -9.47 -17.42 -11.66
N ALA A 241 -9.57 -17.20 -10.36
CA ALA A 241 -10.03 -15.92 -9.80
C ALA A 241 -9.18 -14.76 -10.35
N PRO A 242 -9.83 -13.66 -10.74
CA PRO A 242 -9.13 -12.48 -11.26
C PRO A 242 -8.25 -11.85 -10.17
N ASN A 243 -7.36 -10.97 -10.58
CA ASN A 243 -6.55 -10.21 -9.65
C ASN A 243 -7.28 -8.94 -9.19
N VAL A 244 -8.26 -9.13 -8.28
CA VAL A 244 -9.06 -8.02 -7.72
C VAL A 244 -8.20 -6.99 -6.99
N HIS A 245 -7.05 -7.42 -6.46
CA HIS A 245 -6.06 -6.54 -5.88
C HIS A 245 -5.61 -5.48 -6.91
N TRP A 246 -5.19 -5.92 -8.10
CA TRP A 246 -4.83 -5.02 -9.21
C TRP A 246 -5.99 -4.14 -9.68
N ASP A 247 -7.21 -4.67 -9.71
CA ASP A 247 -8.38 -3.89 -10.08
C ASP A 247 -8.60 -2.72 -9.12
N MET A 248 -8.34 -2.95 -7.82
CA MET A 248 -8.45 -1.92 -6.79
C MET A 248 -7.29 -0.93 -6.85
N GLU A 249 -6.09 -1.37 -7.17
CA GLU A 249 -4.88 -0.54 -7.20
C GLU A 249 -4.73 0.20 -8.53
N GLY A 250 -4.34 -0.50 -9.56
CA GLY A 250 -3.79 0.09 -10.77
C GLY A 250 -4.80 0.63 -11.78
N ARG A 251 -6.02 0.06 -11.83
CA ARG A 251 -6.90 0.26 -12.99
C ARG A 251 -7.25 1.71 -13.33
N LEU A 252 -7.42 2.57 -12.37
CA LEU A 252 -7.78 3.98 -12.66
C LEU A 252 -6.57 4.91 -12.69
N VAL A 253 -5.45 4.51 -12.14
CA VAL A 253 -4.30 5.38 -11.94
C VAL A 253 -3.11 4.94 -12.78
N ASP A 254 -2.78 3.64 -12.77
CA ASP A 254 -1.62 3.08 -13.46
C ASP A 254 -1.97 2.43 -14.82
N ASP A 255 -3.16 2.68 -15.31
CA ASP A 255 -3.60 2.21 -16.61
C ASP A 255 -3.01 3.07 -17.73
N ASP A 256 -1.92 2.58 -18.33
CA ASP A 256 -1.19 3.28 -19.39
C ASP A 256 -2.01 3.44 -20.68
N ASN A 257 -3.04 2.60 -20.87
CA ASN A 257 -3.89 2.63 -22.05
C ASN A 257 -5.00 3.66 -21.94
N ASN A 258 -5.25 4.22 -20.75
CA ASN A 258 -6.36 5.13 -20.49
C ASN A 258 -7.72 4.53 -20.88
N ASP A 259 -7.93 3.26 -20.53
CA ASP A 259 -9.13 2.51 -20.93
C ASP A 259 -10.42 3.06 -20.32
N TYR A 260 -10.34 3.85 -19.23
CA TYR A 260 -11.50 4.36 -18.48
C TYR A 260 -11.40 5.87 -18.17
N PRO A 261 -11.35 6.76 -19.17
CA PRO A 261 -11.07 8.18 -18.96
C PRO A 261 -12.14 8.90 -18.12
N GLU A 262 -13.41 8.53 -18.27
CA GLU A 262 -14.52 9.14 -17.53
C GLU A 262 -14.50 8.70 -16.04
N LEU A 263 -14.33 7.41 -15.77
CA LEU A 263 -14.18 6.90 -14.41
C LEU A 263 -12.95 7.48 -13.71
N ARG A 264 -11.85 7.65 -14.44
CA ARG A 264 -10.65 8.29 -13.92
C ARG A 264 -10.92 9.75 -13.54
N SER A 265 -11.63 10.50 -14.38
CA SER A 265 -12.02 11.88 -14.07
C SER A 265 -12.96 11.97 -12.88
N GLU A 266 -13.92 11.06 -12.79
CA GLU A 266 -14.81 10.92 -11.62
C GLU A 266 -14.02 10.60 -10.36
N PHE A 267 -13.16 9.58 -10.42
CA PHE A 267 -12.29 9.19 -9.31
C PHE A 267 -11.47 10.37 -8.78
N TRP A 268 -10.84 11.13 -9.68
CA TRP A 268 -10.06 12.28 -9.26
C TRP A 268 -10.90 13.33 -8.52
N THR A 269 -12.11 13.58 -8.98
CA THR A 269 -13.04 14.51 -8.33
C THR A 269 -13.41 14.04 -6.92
N VAL A 270 -13.73 12.74 -6.78
CA VAL A 270 -14.07 12.14 -5.49
C VAL A 270 -12.87 12.09 -4.56
N PHE A 271 -11.68 11.80 -5.10
CA PHE A 271 -10.44 11.78 -4.33
C PHE A 271 -10.04 13.17 -3.81
N ALA A 272 -10.13 14.21 -4.64
CA ALA A 272 -9.87 15.58 -4.21
C ALA A 272 -10.77 15.99 -3.05
N LYS A 273 -12.07 15.68 -3.14
CA LYS A 273 -13.02 15.89 -2.03
C LYS A 273 -12.64 15.08 -0.78
N ALA A 274 -12.28 13.81 -0.96
CA ALA A 274 -11.89 12.96 0.16
C ALA A 274 -10.63 13.49 0.87
N LEU A 275 -9.64 14.04 0.14
CA LEU A 275 -8.45 14.67 0.73
C LEU A 275 -8.77 15.83 1.69
N ASP A 276 -9.86 16.55 1.45
CA ASP A 276 -10.27 17.64 2.34
C ASP A 276 -11.09 17.15 3.54
N GLU A 277 -11.90 16.11 3.36
CA GLU A 277 -12.84 15.61 4.37
C GLU A 277 -12.27 14.54 5.31
N VAL A 278 -11.37 13.70 4.81
CA VAL A 278 -10.82 12.57 5.57
C VAL A 278 -9.87 13.06 6.67
N LYS A 279 -10.06 12.51 7.85
CA LYS A 279 -9.14 12.65 8.99
C LYS A 279 -8.56 11.30 9.33
N ASP A 280 -7.33 11.28 9.82
CA ASP A 280 -6.76 10.06 10.40
C ASP A 280 -7.37 9.83 11.80
N PRO A 281 -8.19 8.78 11.98
CA PRO A 281 -8.84 8.53 13.27
C PRO A 281 -7.93 7.81 14.27
N ILE A 282 -6.74 7.37 13.85
CA ILE A 282 -5.84 6.57 14.67
C ILE A 282 -4.93 7.46 15.50
N ASP A 283 -5.16 7.50 16.80
CA ASP A 283 -4.36 8.28 17.76
C ASP A 283 -3.41 7.41 18.59
N THR A 284 -3.39 6.11 18.37
CA THR A 284 -2.52 5.16 19.06
C THR A 284 -1.05 5.52 18.86
N ILE A 285 -0.31 5.69 19.95
CA ILE A 285 1.11 6.11 19.96
C ILE A 285 2.01 4.96 19.51
N ASP A 286 1.72 3.74 19.98
CA ASP A 286 2.45 2.54 19.55
C ASP A 286 2.19 2.25 18.07
N LEU A 287 3.26 2.32 17.26
CA LEU A 287 3.15 2.25 15.81
C LEU A 287 2.76 0.86 15.31
N ARG A 288 3.12 -0.20 16.02
CA ARG A 288 2.73 -1.57 15.64
C ARG A 288 1.22 -1.74 15.81
N THR A 289 0.72 -1.39 16.98
CA THR A 289 -0.73 -1.40 17.27
C THR A 289 -1.50 -0.51 16.30
N ALA A 290 -1.02 0.72 16.10
CA ALA A 290 -1.63 1.65 15.15
C ALA A 290 -1.69 1.10 13.73
N THR A 291 -0.64 0.40 13.27
CA THR A 291 -0.61 -0.22 11.95
C THR A 291 -1.66 -1.34 11.83
N VAL A 292 -1.81 -2.16 12.86
CA VAL A 292 -2.86 -3.19 12.87
C VAL A 292 -4.26 -2.57 12.92
N GLU A 293 -4.47 -1.49 13.68
CA GLU A 293 -5.74 -0.77 13.70
C GLU A 293 -6.12 -0.22 12.31
N VAL A 294 -5.15 0.33 11.58
CA VAL A 294 -5.35 0.77 10.18
C VAL A 294 -5.70 -0.39 9.28
N ALA A 295 -4.97 -1.50 9.39
CA ALA A 295 -5.24 -2.71 8.60
C ALA A 295 -6.65 -3.25 8.85
N LEU A 296 -7.13 -3.24 10.10
CA LEU A 296 -8.49 -3.67 10.44
C LEU A 296 -9.57 -2.78 9.81
N VAL A 297 -9.33 -1.47 9.79
CA VAL A 297 -10.24 -0.53 9.10
C VAL A 297 -10.22 -0.75 7.59
N SER A 298 -9.04 -1.00 7.02
CA SER A 298 -8.89 -1.32 5.59
C SER A 298 -9.58 -2.64 5.23
N TYR A 299 -9.47 -3.63 6.10
CA TYR A 299 -10.11 -4.95 5.97
C TYR A 299 -11.64 -4.85 5.84
N ASP A 300 -12.29 -3.90 6.53
CA ASP A 300 -13.74 -3.69 6.46
C ASP A 300 -14.25 -3.36 5.04
N ALA A 301 -13.38 -2.92 4.15
CA ALA A 301 -13.73 -2.65 2.76
C ALA A 301 -13.84 -3.91 1.88
N LEU A 302 -13.18 -5.00 2.25
CA LEU A 302 -13.03 -6.21 1.42
C LEU A 302 -14.37 -6.84 1.00
N PRO A 303 -15.40 -6.94 1.85
CA PRO A 303 -16.68 -7.50 1.43
C PRO A 303 -17.33 -6.71 0.30
N THR A 304 -17.28 -5.39 0.34
CA THR A 304 -17.83 -4.54 -0.73
C THR A 304 -17.05 -4.73 -2.03
N ILE A 305 -15.71 -4.74 -1.95
CA ILE A 305 -14.83 -4.90 -3.11
C ILE A 305 -15.00 -6.29 -3.74
N GLY A 306 -15.00 -7.35 -2.93
CA GLY A 306 -15.16 -8.73 -3.43
C GLY A 306 -16.52 -8.98 -4.11
N LEU A 307 -17.62 -8.47 -3.53
CA LEU A 307 -18.94 -8.54 -4.15
C LEU A 307 -19.04 -7.71 -5.43
N ALA A 308 -18.37 -6.55 -5.49
CA ALA A 308 -18.27 -5.74 -6.69
C ALA A 308 -17.52 -6.47 -7.80
N ALA A 309 -16.39 -7.09 -7.46
CA ALA A 309 -15.60 -7.86 -8.41
C ALA A 309 -16.40 -9.04 -8.98
N MET A 310 -17.10 -9.79 -8.13
CA MET A 310 -17.97 -10.89 -8.56
C MET A 310 -19.03 -10.44 -9.60
N LYS A 311 -19.57 -9.23 -9.46
CA LYS A 311 -20.54 -8.66 -10.38
C LYS A 311 -19.93 -8.09 -11.65
N ALA A 312 -18.69 -7.58 -11.55
CA ALA A 312 -17.99 -6.92 -12.63
C ALA A 312 -17.36 -7.92 -13.61
N TYR A 313 -17.00 -9.10 -13.12
CA TYR A 313 -16.46 -10.16 -13.94
C TYR A 313 -17.54 -11.11 -14.41
N GLU A 314 -17.65 -11.32 -15.72
CA GLU A 314 -18.52 -12.34 -16.26
C GLU A 314 -18.03 -13.73 -15.82
N GLN A 315 -18.80 -14.38 -14.96
CA GLN A 315 -18.54 -15.76 -14.56
C GLN A 315 -18.95 -16.72 -15.69
N GLY A 316 -18.13 -16.82 -16.72
CA GLY A 316 -18.45 -17.59 -17.91
C GLY A 316 -17.28 -18.38 -18.48
N GLY A 317 -16.26 -18.66 -17.69
CA GLY A 317 -15.23 -19.62 -18.08
C GLY A 317 -15.82 -21.03 -18.04
N THR A 318 -15.87 -21.74 -19.18
CA THR A 318 -16.14 -23.17 -19.18
C THR A 318 -14.95 -23.87 -18.49
N PRO A 319 -15.19 -24.96 -17.72
CA PRO A 319 -14.13 -25.74 -17.10
C PRO A 319 -13.02 -26.18 -18.07
N ASP A 320 -13.35 -26.26 -19.36
CA ASP A 320 -12.44 -26.71 -20.42
C ASP A 320 -11.55 -25.61 -21.00
N LYS A 321 -11.74 -24.35 -20.62
CA LYS A 321 -10.90 -23.22 -21.01
C LYS A 321 -10.57 -22.33 -19.81
N PRO A 322 -9.73 -22.81 -18.89
CA PRO A 322 -9.26 -21.97 -17.79
C PRO A 322 -8.44 -20.76 -18.26
N GLU A 323 -7.86 -20.82 -19.46
CA GLU A 323 -7.17 -19.70 -20.11
C GLU A 323 -8.12 -18.67 -20.75
N GLY A 324 -9.39 -19.00 -20.87
CA GLY A 324 -10.45 -18.03 -21.17
C GLY A 324 -10.94 -17.31 -19.92
N GLY A 325 -10.16 -17.42 -18.83
CA GLY A 325 -10.45 -16.91 -17.53
C GLY A 325 -10.93 -15.47 -17.59
N VAL A 326 -12.10 -15.27 -17.02
CA VAL A 326 -12.67 -14.00 -16.67
C VAL A 326 -12.49 -12.96 -17.76
N LYS A 327 -13.16 -13.16 -18.88
CA LYS A 327 -13.31 -12.14 -19.92
C LYS A 327 -14.33 -11.11 -19.43
N GLY A 328 -14.05 -9.85 -19.68
CA GLY A 328 -15.03 -8.80 -19.62
C GLY A 328 -15.17 -8.12 -18.27
N PHE A 329 -14.05 -7.67 -17.67
CA PHE A 329 -14.13 -6.77 -16.53
C PHE A 329 -14.90 -5.50 -16.92
N ASP A 330 -16.02 -5.29 -16.26
CA ASP A 330 -16.83 -4.07 -16.35
C ASP A 330 -16.44 -3.11 -15.25
N ALA A 331 -15.59 -2.15 -15.58
CA ALA A 331 -15.09 -1.16 -14.62
C ALA A 331 -16.22 -0.31 -14.01
N GLY A 332 -17.25 0.03 -14.80
CA GLY A 332 -18.40 0.76 -14.30
C GLY A 332 -19.16 -0.03 -13.23
N LYS A 333 -19.43 -1.32 -13.50
CA LYS A 333 -20.05 -2.18 -12.50
C LYS A 333 -19.20 -2.37 -11.25
N PHE A 334 -17.88 -2.43 -11.40
CA PHE A 334 -16.97 -2.57 -10.26
C PHE A 334 -16.93 -1.30 -9.41
N PHE A 335 -16.57 -0.18 -10.01
CA PHE A 335 -16.31 1.04 -9.27
C PHE A 335 -17.60 1.73 -8.75
N HIS A 336 -18.73 1.54 -9.42
CA HIS A 336 -20.02 2.07 -8.93
C HIS A 336 -20.81 1.09 -8.05
N ALA A 337 -20.31 -0.14 -7.85
CA ALA A 337 -20.94 -1.07 -6.92
C ALA A 337 -20.91 -0.49 -5.50
N LYS A 338 -22.06 -0.58 -4.82
CA LYS A 338 -22.23 -0.04 -3.47
C LYS A 338 -22.20 -1.14 -2.43
N GLY A 339 -21.67 -0.80 -1.28
CA GLY A 339 -21.74 -1.62 -0.08
C GLY A 339 -21.47 -0.80 1.17
N LYS A 340 -21.58 -1.44 2.32
CA LYS A 340 -21.37 -0.79 3.61
C LYS A 340 -19.87 -0.72 3.93
N TYR A 341 -19.38 0.50 4.15
CA TYR A 341 -18.00 0.73 4.61
C TYR A 341 -17.99 1.89 5.62
N LEU A 342 -17.37 1.69 6.78
CA LEU A 342 -17.32 2.65 7.89
C LEU A 342 -18.73 3.18 8.26
N GLY A 343 -19.70 2.27 8.39
CA GLY A 343 -21.07 2.58 8.79
C GLY A 343 -21.92 3.29 7.74
N ARG A 344 -21.41 3.55 6.54
CA ARG A 344 -22.12 4.24 5.45
C ARG A 344 -22.13 3.39 4.18
N GLU A 345 -23.13 3.60 3.34
CA GLU A 345 -23.13 3.07 1.98
C GLU A 345 -22.14 3.88 1.14
N ARG A 346 -21.21 3.18 0.46
CA ARG A 346 -20.18 3.78 -0.41
C ARG A 346 -20.00 2.94 -1.65
N THR A 347 -19.63 3.57 -2.75
CA THR A 347 -19.15 2.88 -3.95
C THR A 347 -17.71 2.40 -3.74
N VAL A 348 -17.27 1.42 -4.53
CA VAL A 348 -15.86 0.99 -4.54
C VAL A 348 -14.93 2.16 -4.88
N LEU A 349 -15.36 3.04 -5.81
CA LEU A 349 -14.63 4.25 -6.17
C LEU A 349 -14.45 5.19 -4.97
N GLU A 350 -15.51 5.41 -4.18
CA GLU A 350 -15.44 6.21 -2.95
C GLU A 350 -14.57 5.55 -1.88
N ILE A 351 -14.59 4.21 -1.79
CA ILE A 351 -13.71 3.46 -0.88
C ILE A 351 -12.24 3.66 -1.27
N LYS A 352 -11.89 3.48 -2.56
CA LYS A 352 -10.55 3.71 -3.08
C LYS A 352 -10.08 5.14 -2.78
N ALA A 353 -10.89 6.12 -3.12
CA ALA A 353 -10.60 7.53 -2.88
C ALA A 353 -10.39 7.83 -1.39
N HIS A 354 -11.23 7.27 -0.51
CA HIS A 354 -11.11 7.43 0.93
C HIS A 354 -9.80 6.82 1.47
N GLN A 355 -9.47 5.60 1.06
CA GLN A 355 -8.25 4.92 1.52
C GLN A 355 -6.99 5.64 1.08
N MET A 356 -6.94 6.11 -0.18
CA MET A 356 -5.83 6.91 -0.68
C MET A 356 -5.73 8.26 0.05
N ALA A 357 -6.83 8.96 0.27
CA ALA A 357 -6.84 10.22 1.03
C ALA A 357 -6.41 10.01 2.49
N TRP A 358 -6.86 8.93 3.11
CA TRP A 358 -6.46 8.59 4.46
C TRP A 358 -4.97 8.29 4.56
N SER A 359 -4.40 7.57 3.58
CA SER A 359 -2.97 7.30 3.55
C SER A 359 -2.13 8.58 3.49
N VAL A 360 -2.55 9.58 2.69
CA VAL A 360 -1.90 10.90 2.65
C VAL A 360 -1.92 11.56 4.03
N LYS A 361 -3.09 11.61 4.69
CA LYS A 361 -3.23 12.21 6.03
C LYS A 361 -2.38 11.52 7.08
N ARG A 362 -2.30 10.20 7.00
CA ARG A 362 -1.49 9.43 7.92
C ARG A 362 0.01 9.65 7.71
N VAL A 363 0.46 9.76 6.47
CA VAL A 363 1.85 10.12 6.14
C VAL A 363 2.17 11.52 6.67
N GLU A 364 1.30 12.52 6.43
CA GLU A 364 1.43 13.87 6.99
C GLU A 364 1.62 13.83 8.51
N LYS A 365 0.75 13.12 9.22
CA LYS A 365 0.76 12.98 10.69
C LYS A 365 2.07 12.35 11.19
N LEU A 366 2.51 11.25 10.56
CA LEU A 366 3.71 10.55 11.00
C LEU A 366 5.00 11.33 10.67
N TRP A 367 5.07 12.03 9.56
CA TRP A 367 6.20 12.89 9.24
C TRP A 367 6.31 14.09 10.18
N LEU A 368 5.19 14.75 10.50
CA LEU A 368 5.16 15.82 11.52
C LEU A 368 5.60 15.31 12.88
N ARG A 369 5.06 14.18 13.32
CA ARG A 369 5.44 13.56 14.58
C ARG A 369 6.94 13.22 14.61
N ALA A 370 7.49 12.62 13.57
CA ALA A 370 8.90 12.29 13.49
C ALA A 370 9.78 13.55 13.50
N TRP A 371 9.32 14.63 12.85
CA TRP A 371 10.01 15.91 12.85
C TRP A 371 10.08 16.52 14.25
N GLU A 372 8.98 16.53 15.00
CA GLU A 372 8.95 17.04 16.37
C GLU A 372 9.74 16.16 17.34
N GLU A 373 9.62 14.85 17.24
CA GLU A 373 10.38 13.91 18.06
C GLU A 373 11.90 14.02 17.83
N ALA A 374 12.32 14.30 16.62
CA ALA A 374 13.73 14.54 16.31
C ALA A 374 14.28 15.83 16.92
N LYS A 375 13.43 16.79 17.33
CA LYS A 375 13.85 18.00 18.06
C LYS A 375 14.13 17.74 19.54
N ALA A 376 13.50 16.73 20.09
CA ALA A 376 13.66 16.41 21.50
C ALA A 376 15.13 16.06 21.82
N PRO A 377 15.71 16.55 22.91
CA PRO A 377 17.03 16.14 23.33
C PRO A 377 17.05 14.62 23.59
N VAL A 378 18.15 13.98 23.23
CA VAL A 378 18.35 12.57 23.56
C VAL A 378 18.47 12.49 25.08
N VAL A 379 17.48 11.89 25.74
CA VAL A 379 17.64 11.49 27.14
C VAL A 379 18.47 10.21 27.07
N GLU A 380 19.76 10.31 27.39
CA GLU A 380 20.59 9.13 27.57
C GLU A 380 19.98 8.28 28.71
N PRO A 381 19.84 6.96 28.49
CA PRO A 381 19.25 6.08 29.50
C PRO A 381 20.10 5.94 30.75
#